data_f3cec43c90c7f381bc1521062f56672a
#
_entry.id   f3cec43c90c7f381bc1521062f56672a
#
_cell.length_a   1.000
_cell.length_b   1.000
_cell.length_c   1.000
_cell.angle_alpha   90.00
_cell.angle_beta   90.00
_cell.angle_gamma   90.00
#
_symmetry.space_group_name_H-M   'P 1'
#
loop_
_entity.id
_entity.type
_entity.pdbx_description
1 polymer ?
#
loop_
_entity_poly.entity_id
_entity_poly.type
_entity_poly.pdbx_seq_one_letter_code
_entity_poly.pdbx_strand_id
1 'polypeptide(L)'
;MKNSEKTLDMIVNLCKNRGFIYPGSEIYGGLANSWDYGPLGVEFKNNVKKAWMKKFVQESPYNVGLDAAILMNPQTWVTTGHVGNFSDPLVDCRACKSRNRADKLIADCEQGQNVDVDGMTFDQMDEFIATHPEVVCPVCGKHDFTPIRKFNLMFKTAIGVTEDSSSTCYLRPETAQGIFVNFANIQRTTRRKLPFGVCQVGKAFRNEITPGNFTFRTREFEQMECEFFCKPGTDLDWFAYWKDYCEKWLLSLGINKENLRLRDHEPAELAFYSRATTDIEYAFPFTDWGELWGIADRTNYDLGRHQEASGKSLEYFDPETNEHYIPYVIEPSLGCDRVALAFLCEAYDEEHLTDSKGKEDVRTVLHLHPFLAPFKCAVLPLSKKLGDKAMEIRNELAKDFMVDYDDAGSIDKRYRRQDEIGTPLCITVDFQTVGDDKVEADNCVTVRDRDTMEQIRMPISELKEYIAKKVAF
;
A
#
# COMPACT_ATOMS: atom_id res chain seq x y z
N MET A 1 11.79 -15.02 12.06
CA MET A 1 10.87 -15.89 11.27
C MET A 1 11.01 -15.60 9.78
N LYS A 2 11.15 -16.61 8.90
CA LYS A 2 11.16 -16.37 7.43
C LYS A 2 9.74 -16.13 6.93
N ASN A 3 9.56 -15.40 5.83
CA ASN A 3 8.23 -15.17 5.26
C ASN A 3 7.51 -16.47 4.89
N SER A 4 8.23 -17.49 4.46
CA SER A 4 7.69 -18.83 4.16
C SER A 4 7.13 -19.59 5.36
N GLU A 5 7.45 -19.17 6.58
CA GLU A 5 6.97 -19.75 7.84
C GLU A 5 5.76 -19.00 8.41
N LYS A 6 5.50 -17.80 7.87
CA LYS A 6 4.35 -16.96 8.27
C LYS A 6 3.09 -17.38 7.51
N THR A 7 1.95 -17.14 8.09
CA THR A 7 0.66 -17.32 7.44
C THR A 7 -0.11 -15.99 7.39
N LEU A 8 -1.02 -15.85 6.43
CA LEU A 8 -1.89 -14.68 6.38
C LEU A 8 -2.72 -14.55 7.66
N ASP A 9 -3.16 -15.67 8.23
CA ASP A 9 -3.95 -15.69 9.48
C ASP A 9 -3.19 -15.12 10.68
N MET A 10 -1.89 -15.35 10.78
CA MET A 10 -1.05 -14.73 11.84
C MET A 10 -1.12 -13.20 11.76
N ILE A 11 -0.96 -12.66 10.56
CA ILE A 11 -1.00 -11.21 10.30
C ILE A 11 -2.41 -10.65 10.56
N VAL A 12 -3.44 -11.31 10.03
CA VAL A 12 -4.85 -10.90 10.21
C VAL A 12 -5.23 -10.89 11.68
N ASN A 13 -4.86 -11.94 12.44
CA ASN A 13 -5.15 -12.03 13.86
C ASN A 13 -4.46 -10.94 14.67
N LEU A 14 -3.18 -10.67 14.40
CA LEU A 14 -2.47 -9.55 15.01
C LEU A 14 -3.18 -8.21 14.72
N CYS A 15 -3.49 -7.95 13.45
CA CYS A 15 -4.13 -6.72 13.02
C CYS A 15 -5.48 -6.48 13.70
N LYS A 16 -6.34 -7.51 13.77
CA LYS A 16 -7.64 -7.44 14.44
C LYS A 16 -7.50 -7.22 15.95
N ASN A 17 -6.64 -8.00 16.59
CA ASN A 17 -6.50 -7.99 18.05
C ASN A 17 -5.80 -6.73 18.56
N ARG A 18 -4.99 -6.07 17.75
CA ARG A 18 -4.20 -4.88 18.15
C ARG A 18 -4.72 -3.57 17.56
N GLY A 19 -5.79 -3.60 16.80
CA GLY A 19 -6.41 -2.38 16.31
C GLY A 19 -5.73 -1.76 15.08
N PHE A 20 -5.09 -2.59 14.26
CA PHE A 20 -4.59 -2.15 12.96
C PHE A 20 -5.70 -2.15 11.91
N ILE A 21 -6.37 -3.28 11.74
CA ILE A 21 -7.36 -3.45 10.68
C ILE A 21 -8.50 -4.34 11.18
N TYR A 22 -9.75 -3.88 10.97
CA TYR A 22 -10.97 -4.59 11.32
C TYR A 22 -11.77 -4.95 10.07
N PRO A 23 -12.65 -5.97 10.12
CA PRO A 23 -13.68 -6.16 9.10
C PRO A 23 -14.59 -4.94 9.03
N GLY A 24 -14.81 -4.43 7.82
CA GLY A 24 -15.72 -3.28 7.63
C GLY A 24 -17.18 -3.64 7.94
N SER A 25 -17.85 -2.80 8.73
CA SER A 25 -19.26 -3.00 9.14
C SER A 25 -19.53 -4.33 9.84
N GLU A 26 -18.59 -4.79 10.68
CA GLU A 26 -18.61 -6.12 11.33
C GLU A 26 -19.90 -6.38 12.12
N ILE A 27 -20.46 -5.37 12.79
CA ILE A 27 -21.70 -5.49 13.58
C ILE A 27 -22.93 -5.90 12.74
N TYR A 28 -22.88 -5.72 11.42
CA TYR A 28 -23.91 -6.15 10.48
C TYR A 28 -23.53 -7.39 9.68
N GLY A 29 -22.49 -8.12 10.11
CA GLY A 29 -21.95 -9.28 9.39
C GLY A 29 -20.90 -8.94 8.34
N GLY A 30 -20.53 -7.68 8.24
CA GLY A 30 -19.49 -7.20 7.32
C GLY A 30 -19.94 -7.09 5.85
N LEU A 31 -19.03 -6.61 5.02
CA LEU A 31 -19.12 -6.64 3.56
C LEU A 31 -17.90 -7.41 3.05
N ALA A 32 -18.11 -8.33 2.11
CA ALA A 32 -17.06 -9.23 1.63
C ALA A 32 -15.78 -8.47 1.22
N ASN A 33 -14.69 -8.80 1.92
CA ASN A 33 -13.36 -8.21 1.78
C ASN A 33 -13.34 -6.67 1.81
N SER A 34 -14.12 -6.08 2.70
CA SER A 34 -14.08 -4.67 3.07
C SER A 34 -13.46 -4.53 4.45
N TRP A 35 -12.52 -3.61 4.61
CA TRP A 35 -11.70 -3.47 5.80
C TRP A 35 -11.61 -2.01 6.25
N ASP A 36 -11.65 -1.82 7.56
CA ASP A 36 -11.46 -0.52 8.21
C ASP A 36 -10.09 -0.48 8.89
N TYR A 37 -9.33 0.60 8.70
CA TYR A 37 -8.10 0.83 9.45
C TYR A 37 -8.44 1.38 10.83
N GLY A 38 -8.07 0.64 11.87
CA GLY A 38 -8.27 1.04 13.26
C GLY A 38 -7.29 2.12 13.74
N PRO A 39 -7.28 2.44 15.05
CA PRO A 39 -6.43 3.51 15.59
C PRO A 39 -4.95 3.37 15.28
N LEU A 40 -4.39 2.16 15.37
CA LEU A 40 -2.99 1.92 14.99
C LEU A 40 -2.81 1.84 13.48
N GLY A 41 -3.79 1.27 12.78
CA GLY A 41 -3.75 1.11 11.33
C GLY A 41 -3.75 2.44 10.59
N VAL A 42 -4.55 3.42 10.99
CA VAL A 42 -4.60 4.73 10.36
C VAL A 42 -3.27 5.48 10.53
N GLU A 43 -2.66 5.44 11.71
CA GLU A 43 -1.35 6.04 11.96
C GLU A 43 -0.26 5.35 11.15
N PHE A 44 -0.24 4.02 11.13
CA PHE A 44 0.69 3.23 10.33
C PHE A 44 0.57 3.56 8.83
N LYS A 45 -0.64 3.51 8.28
CA LYS A 45 -0.91 3.83 6.87
C LYS A 45 -0.54 5.27 6.52
N ASN A 46 -0.82 6.23 7.41
CA ASN A 46 -0.41 7.62 7.23
C ASN A 46 1.11 7.75 7.22
N ASN A 47 1.84 6.99 8.04
CA ASN A 47 3.30 6.99 8.02
C ASN A 47 3.87 6.42 6.72
N VAL A 48 3.24 5.38 6.16
CA VAL A 48 3.60 4.84 4.83
C VAL A 48 3.44 5.93 3.76
N LYS A 49 2.29 6.63 3.75
CA LYS A 49 2.04 7.74 2.81
C LYS A 49 3.03 8.91 3.02
N LYS A 50 3.34 9.25 4.27
CA LYS A 50 4.32 10.29 4.59
C LYS A 50 5.73 9.92 4.10
N ALA A 51 6.14 8.65 4.25
CA ALA A 51 7.42 8.17 3.75
C ALA A 51 7.51 8.29 2.22
N TRP A 52 6.43 7.94 1.52
CA TRP A 52 6.35 8.07 0.07
C TRP A 52 6.36 9.54 -0.36
N MET A 53 5.48 10.37 0.20
CA MET A 53 5.42 11.82 -0.12
C MET A 53 6.73 12.53 0.18
N LYS A 54 7.44 12.13 1.24
CA LYS A 54 8.75 12.68 1.57
C LYS A 54 9.76 12.43 0.45
N LYS A 55 9.89 11.18 -0.01
CA LYS A 55 10.88 10.80 -1.03
C LYS A 55 10.46 11.21 -2.44
N PHE A 56 9.19 11.00 -2.79
CA PHE A 56 8.71 11.22 -4.15
C PHE A 56 8.37 12.69 -4.45
N VAL A 57 8.05 13.49 -3.44
CA VAL A 57 7.69 14.90 -3.65
C VAL A 57 8.64 15.85 -2.92
N GLN A 58 8.76 15.73 -1.61
CA GLN A 58 9.50 16.72 -0.81
C GLN A 58 10.99 16.76 -1.14
N GLU A 59 11.63 15.60 -1.24
CA GLU A 59 13.07 15.48 -1.53
C GLU A 59 13.37 15.40 -3.03
N SER A 60 12.35 15.21 -3.88
CA SER A 60 12.53 15.14 -5.32
C SER A 60 12.68 16.54 -5.93
N PRO A 61 13.71 16.78 -6.75
CA PRO A 61 13.82 18.04 -7.49
C PRO A 61 12.85 18.14 -8.67
N TYR A 62 12.19 17.02 -9.02
CA TYR A 62 11.35 16.92 -10.22
C TYR A 62 9.86 17.02 -9.94
N ASN A 63 9.38 16.46 -8.83
CA ASN A 63 7.98 16.15 -8.66
C ASN A 63 7.21 17.22 -7.88
N VAL A 64 5.91 17.27 -8.14
CA VAL A 64 4.92 18.07 -7.41
C VAL A 64 3.74 17.20 -7.02
N GLY A 65 2.94 17.64 -6.05
CA GLY A 65 1.74 16.93 -5.60
C GLY A 65 0.47 17.40 -6.29
N LEU A 66 -0.51 16.51 -6.37
CA LEU A 66 -1.89 16.79 -6.81
C LEU A 66 -2.87 16.01 -5.93
N ASP A 67 -4.04 16.57 -5.71
CA ASP A 67 -5.21 15.87 -5.16
C ASP A 67 -6.41 16.14 -6.06
N ALA A 68 -6.63 15.25 -7.04
CA ALA A 68 -7.74 15.35 -7.97
C ALA A 68 -9.02 14.75 -7.37
N ALA A 69 -10.18 15.27 -7.80
CA ALA A 69 -11.48 14.75 -7.37
C ALA A 69 -11.68 13.28 -7.79
N ILE A 70 -12.35 12.50 -6.93
CA ILE A 70 -12.76 11.12 -7.25
C ILE A 70 -13.79 11.10 -8.37
N LEU A 71 -14.79 11.99 -8.27
CA LEU A 71 -15.84 12.15 -9.28
C LEU A 71 -15.33 13.07 -10.38
N MET A 72 -15.20 12.53 -11.57
CA MET A 72 -14.67 13.22 -12.75
C MET A 72 -15.72 13.24 -13.87
N ASN A 73 -15.54 14.10 -14.85
CA ASN A 73 -16.37 14.06 -16.05
C ASN A 73 -16.36 12.66 -16.67
N PRO A 74 -17.52 12.02 -16.87
CA PRO A 74 -17.61 10.68 -17.44
C PRO A 74 -16.87 10.50 -18.77
N GLN A 75 -16.75 11.58 -19.56
CA GLN A 75 -16.00 11.56 -20.82
C GLN A 75 -14.53 11.16 -20.63
N THR A 76 -13.93 11.44 -19.47
CA THR A 76 -12.58 10.98 -19.13
C THR A 76 -12.45 9.47 -19.31
N TRP A 77 -13.41 8.72 -18.77
CA TRP A 77 -13.39 7.24 -18.77
C TRP A 77 -13.81 6.63 -20.10
N VAL A 78 -14.59 7.34 -20.89
CA VAL A 78 -14.89 6.98 -22.28
C VAL A 78 -13.63 7.15 -23.13
N THR A 79 -12.95 8.28 -23.00
CA THR A 79 -11.72 8.62 -23.74
C THR A 79 -10.61 7.63 -23.48
N THR A 80 -10.40 7.22 -22.24
CA THR A 80 -9.36 6.26 -21.84
C THR A 80 -9.72 4.80 -22.17
N GLY A 81 -10.97 4.53 -22.55
CA GLY A 81 -11.46 3.18 -22.85
C GLY A 81 -11.90 2.37 -21.64
N HIS A 82 -11.83 2.90 -20.42
CA HIS A 82 -12.25 2.17 -19.21
C HIS A 82 -13.72 1.76 -19.24
N VAL A 83 -14.60 2.60 -19.78
CA VAL A 83 -16.04 2.27 -19.88
C VAL A 83 -16.28 1.06 -20.79
N GLY A 84 -15.51 0.91 -21.86
CA GLY A 84 -15.70 -0.15 -22.86
C GLY A 84 -14.87 -1.42 -22.63
N ASN A 85 -13.66 -1.28 -22.10
CA ASN A 85 -12.64 -2.36 -22.13
C ASN A 85 -12.09 -2.76 -20.76
N PHE A 86 -12.37 -2.02 -19.70
CA PHE A 86 -11.90 -2.37 -18.36
C PHE A 86 -12.81 -3.44 -17.75
N SER A 87 -12.59 -4.69 -18.18
CA SER A 87 -13.48 -5.82 -17.85
C SER A 87 -12.73 -7.12 -17.65
N ASP A 88 -13.19 -7.91 -16.68
CA ASP A 88 -12.74 -9.26 -16.42
C ASP A 88 -13.65 -10.31 -17.11
N PRO A 89 -13.11 -11.51 -17.44
CA PRO A 89 -13.88 -12.63 -17.93
C PRO A 89 -14.66 -13.28 -16.78
N LEU A 90 -15.98 -13.06 -16.72
CA LEU A 90 -16.85 -13.59 -15.67
C LEU A 90 -17.53 -14.87 -16.10
N VAL A 91 -17.46 -15.92 -15.27
CA VAL A 91 -18.27 -17.15 -15.38
C VAL A 91 -19.01 -17.40 -14.07
N ASP A 92 -20.22 -17.93 -14.16
CA ASP A 92 -20.98 -18.43 -13.00
C ASP A 92 -20.93 -19.95 -12.96
N CYS A 93 -20.69 -20.54 -11.79
CA CYS A 93 -20.92 -21.95 -11.58
C CYS A 93 -22.43 -22.21 -11.52
N ARG A 94 -22.97 -23.05 -12.44
CA ARG A 94 -24.41 -23.33 -12.46
C ARG A 94 -24.87 -24.13 -11.24
N ALA A 95 -23.96 -24.92 -10.64
CA ALA A 95 -24.26 -25.77 -9.51
C ALA A 95 -24.42 -25.01 -8.19
N CYS A 96 -23.47 -24.13 -7.84
CA CYS A 96 -23.48 -23.41 -6.55
C CYS A 96 -23.71 -21.91 -6.68
N LYS A 97 -23.86 -21.38 -7.91
CA LYS A 97 -24.08 -19.98 -8.22
C LYS A 97 -22.91 -19.05 -7.83
N SER A 98 -21.74 -19.61 -7.52
CA SER A 98 -20.54 -18.81 -7.29
C SER A 98 -20.08 -18.12 -8.57
N ARG A 99 -19.56 -16.91 -8.44
CA ARG A 99 -18.98 -16.10 -9.53
C ARG A 99 -17.48 -16.25 -9.51
N ASN A 100 -16.90 -16.50 -10.66
CA ASN A 100 -15.47 -16.75 -10.79
C ASN A 100 -14.90 -16.00 -12.00
N ARG A 101 -13.62 -15.68 -11.93
CA ARG A 101 -12.87 -15.21 -13.10
C ARG A 101 -12.40 -16.41 -13.89
N ALA A 102 -12.72 -16.41 -15.17
CA ALA A 102 -12.37 -17.52 -16.06
C ALA A 102 -10.86 -17.68 -16.22
N ASP A 103 -10.12 -16.57 -16.36
CA ASP A 103 -8.67 -16.56 -16.44
C ASP A 103 -8.01 -17.21 -15.21
N LYS A 104 -8.53 -16.93 -14.01
CA LYS A 104 -8.04 -17.55 -12.77
C LYS A 104 -8.35 -19.03 -12.68
N LEU A 105 -9.57 -19.43 -13.06
CA LEU A 105 -9.94 -20.85 -13.09
C LEU A 105 -9.03 -21.66 -14.01
N ILE A 106 -8.65 -21.08 -15.15
CA ILE A 106 -7.73 -21.71 -16.10
C ILE A 106 -6.33 -21.77 -15.50
N ALA A 107 -5.81 -20.67 -15.00
CA ALA A 107 -4.46 -20.60 -14.41
C ALA A 107 -4.27 -21.55 -13.20
N ASP A 108 -5.34 -21.79 -12.44
CA ASP A 108 -5.30 -22.63 -11.23
C ASP A 108 -5.35 -24.14 -11.56
N CYS A 109 -5.70 -24.55 -12.79
CA CYS A 109 -5.69 -25.95 -13.17
C CYS A 109 -4.31 -26.38 -13.72
N GLU A 110 -3.98 -27.68 -13.58
CA GLU A 110 -2.67 -28.23 -13.95
C GLU A 110 -2.30 -27.94 -15.42
N GLN A 111 -3.27 -28.08 -16.34
CA GLN A 111 -3.07 -27.80 -17.75
C GLN A 111 -2.95 -26.32 -18.06
N GLY A 112 -3.63 -25.47 -17.32
CA GLY A 112 -3.59 -24.02 -17.45
C GLY A 112 -2.26 -23.41 -17.04
N GLN A 113 -1.50 -24.08 -16.17
CA GLN A 113 -0.17 -23.61 -15.75
C GLN A 113 0.85 -23.58 -16.90
N ASN A 114 0.58 -24.26 -17.99
CA ASN A 114 1.45 -24.31 -19.17
C ASN A 114 0.93 -23.43 -20.34
N VAL A 115 -0.09 -22.63 -20.11
CA VAL A 115 -0.73 -21.80 -21.14
C VAL A 115 -0.62 -20.33 -20.76
N ASP A 116 -0.31 -19.47 -21.71
CA ASP A 116 -0.38 -18.03 -21.55
C ASP A 116 -1.86 -17.58 -21.51
N VAL A 117 -2.43 -17.60 -20.32
CA VAL A 117 -3.84 -17.26 -20.09
C VAL A 117 -4.10 -15.76 -20.34
N ASP A 118 -3.13 -14.89 -20.05
CA ASP A 118 -3.27 -13.45 -20.20
C ASP A 118 -3.33 -13.03 -21.69
N GLY A 119 -2.74 -13.82 -22.58
CA GLY A 119 -2.85 -13.65 -24.04
C GLY A 119 -4.12 -14.21 -24.68
N MET A 120 -4.98 -14.93 -23.94
CA MET A 120 -6.18 -15.55 -24.47
C MET A 120 -7.34 -14.56 -24.65
N THR A 121 -8.06 -14.69 -25.76
CA THR A 121 -9.38 -14.05 -25.91
C THR A 121 -10.43 -14.75 -25.06
N PHE A 122 -11.55 -14.09 -24.79
CA PHE A 122 -12.67 -14.69 -24.03
C PHE A 122 -13.23 -15.95 -24.71
N ASP A 123 -13.28 -15.96 -26.04
CA ASP A 123 -13.72 -17.15 -26.80
C ASP A 123 -12.74 -18.32 -26.65
N GLN A 124 -11.44 -18.04 -26.64
CA GLN A 124 -10.41 -19.06 -26.37
C GLN A 124 -10.48 -19.60 -24.94
N MET A 125 -10.75 -18.74 -23.97
CA MET A 125 -10.97 -19.14 -22.58
C MET A 125 -12.24 -20.01 -22.44
N ASP A 126 -13.34 -19.67 -23.12
CA ASP A 126 -14.58 -20.49 -23.14
C ASP A 126 -14.31 -21.88 -23.74
N GLU A 127 -13.59 -21.93 -24.86
CA GLU A 127 -13.21 -23.22 -25.50
C GLU A 127 -12.30 -24.03 -24.56
N PHE A 128 -11.34 -23.39 -23.91
CA PHE A 128 -10.45 -24.06 -22.95
C PHE A 128 -11.27 -24.67 -21.81
N ILE A 129 -12.12 -23.89 -21.15
CA ILE A 129 -12.96 -24.39 -20.05
C ILE A 129 -13.86 -25.55 -20.55
N ALA A 130 -14.47 -25.42 -21.71
CA ALA A 130 -15.35 -26.46 -22.26
C ALA A 130 -14.63 -27.79 -22.55
N THR A 131 -13.35 -27.76 -22.90
CA THR A 131 -12.54 -28.92 -23.28
C THR A 131 -11.73 -29.54 -22.15
N HIS A 132 -11.63 -28.84 -21.00
CA HIS A 132 -10.80 -29.23 -19.86
C HIS A 132 -11.66 -29.44 -18.60
N PRO A 133 -12.19 -30.63 -18.36
CA PRO A 133 -13.09 -30.94 -17.24
C PRO A 133 -12.40 -30.81 -15.85
N GLU A 134 -11.08 -30.74 -15.80
CA GLU A 134 -10.29 -30.46 -14.60
C GLU A 134 -10.39 -29.00 -14.12
N VAL A 135 -10.87 -28.07 -14.96
CA VAL A 135 -11.25 -26.73 -14.54
C VAL A 135 -12.52 -26.84 -13.70
N VAL A 136 -12.38 -26.77 -12.39
CA VAL A 136 -13.49 -26.99 -11.46
C VAL A 136 -13.76 -25.72 -10.62
N CYS A 137 -14.99 -25.58 -10.19
CA CYS A 137 -15.38 -24.51 -9.28
C CYS A 137 -14.67 -24.64 -7.93
N PRO A 138 -13.94 -23.64 -7.45
CA PRO A 138 -13.21 -23.71 -6.18
C PRO A 138 -14.12 -23.80 -4.95
N VAL A 139 -15.44 -23.51 -5.12
CA VAL A 139 -16.41 -23.57 -4.02
C VAL A 139 -17.05 -24.95 -3.89
N CYS A 140 -17.41 -25.58 -5.00
CA CYS A 140 -18.16 -26.85 -4.96
C CYS A 140 -17.48 -28.01 -5.71
N GLY A 141 -16.32 -27.80 -6.33
CA GLY A 141 -15.58 -28.84 -7.05
C GLY A 141 -16.20 -29.33 -8.35
N LYS A 142 -17.27 -28.72 -8.85
CA LYS A 142 -17.96 -29.15 -10.08
C LYS A 142 -17.47 -28.37 -11.29
N HIS A 143 -17.40 -29.06 -12.43
CA HIS A 143 -17.20 -28.47 -13.74
C HIS A 143 -18.56 -28.24 -14.41
N ASP A 144 -19.18 -27.08 -14.15
CA ASP A 144 -20.46 -26.69 -14.73
C ASP A 144 -20.58 -25.18 -14.75
N PHE A 145 -20.09 -24.55 -15.81
CA PHE A 145 -19.99 -23.12 -15.95
C PHE A 145 -20.91 -22.53 -17.01
N THR A 146 -21.28 -21.25 -16.85
CA THR A 146 -21.91 -20.47 -17.91
C THR A 146 -20.87 -20.07 -18.96
N PRO A 147 -21.27 -19.66 -20.18
CA PRO A 147 -20.36 -18.96 -21.07
C PRO A 147 -19.79 -17.71 -20.43
N ILE A 148 -18.56 -17.32 -20.86
CA ILE A 148 -17.89 -16.12 -20.38
C ILE A 148 -18.67 -14.88 -20.82
N ARG A 149 -18.77 -13.93 -19.91
CA ARG A 149 -19.31 -12.59 -20.19
C ARG A 149 -18.38 -11.52 -19.67
N LYS A 150 -18.37 -10.39 -20.37
CA LYS A 150 -17.61 -9.21 -19.92
C LYS A 150 -18.23 -8.63 -18.66
N PHE A 151 -17.40 -8.48 -17.63
CA PHE A 151 -17.80 -7.79 -16.39
C PHE A 151 -16.96 -6.55 -16.23
N ASN A 152 -17.56 -5.36 -16.44
CA ASN A 152 -16.84 -4.09 -16.29
C ASN A 152 -16.59 -3.79 -14.82
N LEU A 153 -15.34 -3.47 -14.49
CA LEU A 153 -14.88 -3.22 -13.12
C LEU A 153 -15.20 -1.80 -12.61
N MET A 154 -15.77 -0.93 -13.44
CA MET A 154 -16.16 0.42 -13.03
C MET A 154 -17.39 0.40 -12.13
N PHE A 155 -17.29 1.02 -10.96
CA PHE A 155 -18.47 1.35 -10.18
C PHE A 155 -19.22 2.52 -10.83
N LYS A 156 -20.50 2.34 -11.08
CA LYS A 156 -21.42 3.39 -11.56
C LYS A 156 -22.16 4.03 -10.40
N THR A 157 -22.40 5.32 -10.50
CA THR A 157 -23.31 6.07 -9.63
C THR A 157 -24.05 7.12 -10.45
N ALA A 158 -25.05 7.77 -9.86
CA ALA A 158 -25.79 8.87 -10.49
C ALA A 158 -25.46 10.18 -9.78
N ILE A 159 -25.37 11.27 -10.55
CA ILE A 159 -25.25 12.63 -10.04
C ILE A 159 -26.56 13.37 -10.32
N GLY A 160 -27.16 14.00 -9.30
CA GLY A 160 -28.39 14.70 -9.39
C GLY A 160 -29.59 13.91 -8.87
N VAL A 161 -30.81 14.37 -9.21
CA VAL A 161 -32.06 13.83 -8.66
C VAL A 161 -32.72 12.75 -9.52
N THR A 162 -32.23 12.54 -10.74
CA THR A 162 -32.74 11.54 -11.67
C THR A 162 -31.67 10.52 -12.00
N GLU A 163 -32.04 9.24 -12.07
CA GLU A 163 -31.15 8.15 -12.46
C GLU A 163 -31.37 7.82 -13.94
N ASP A 164 -30.86 8.66 -14.83
CA ASP A 164 -30.85 8.44 -16.28
C ASP A 164 -29.42 8.36 -16.85
N SER A 165 -29.31 8.13 -18.15
CA SER A 165 -28.01 8.01 -18.81
C SER A 165 -27.19 9.30 -18.78
N SER A 166 -27.87 10.47 -18.66
CA SER A 166 -27.17 11.76 -18.61
C SER A 166 -26.61 12.08 -17.22
N SER A 167 -27.13 11.43 -16.18
CA SER A 167 -26.69 11.56 -14.79
C SER A 167 -25.62 10.54 -14.40
N THR A 168 -25.26 9.61 -15.29
CA THR A 168 -24.27 8.56 -15.00
C THR A 168 -22.90 9.13 -14.71
N CYS A 169 -22.32 8.73 -13.58
CA CYS A 169 -20.95 9.01 -13.19
C CYS A 169 -20.28 7.72 -12.74
N TYR A 170 -18.94 7.76 -12.59
CA TYR A 170 -18.16 6.60 -12.18
C TYR A 170 -17.29 6.96 -10.99
N LEU A 171 -17.07 6.01 -10.09
CA LEU A 171 -15.97 6.08 -9.13
C LEU A 171 -14.69 5.75 -9.88
N ARG A 172 -13.67 6.60 -9.74
CA ARG A 172 -12.39 6.41 -10.49
C ARG A 172 -11.75 5.07 -10.16
N PRO A 173 -11.34 4.28 -11.18
CA PRO A 173 -10.65 3.00 -10.99
C PRO A 173 -9.14 3.15 -10.80
N GLU A 174 -8.61 4.36 -11.02
CA GLU A 174 -7.21 4.73 -10.87
C GLU A 174 -7.06 6.24 -10.63
N THR A 175 -5.94 6.64 -10.07
CA THR A 175 -5.63 8.05 -9.81
C THR A 175 -4.91 8.75 -10.97
N ALA A 176 -4.36 8.00 -11.91
CA ALA A 176 -3.56 8.48 -13.04
C ALA A 176 -4.29 9.52 -13.90
N GLN A 177 -5.55 9.28 -14.25
CA GLN A 177 -6.28 10.13 -15.18
C GLN A 177 -6.54 11.53 -14.64
N GLY A 178 -6.69 11.69 -13.33
CA GLY A 178 -6.76 12.99 -12.68
C GLY A 178 -5.49 13.83 -12.89
N ILE A 179 -4.34 13.16 -13.03
CA ILE A 179 -3.07 13.82 -13.33
C ILE A 179 -3.02 14.23 -14.80
N PHE A 180 -3.35 13.34 -15.73
CA PHE A 180 -3.28 13.63 -17.17
C PHE A 180 -4.18 14.78 -17.59
N VAL A 181 -5.44 14.80 -17.11
CA VAL A 181 -6.36 15.90 -17.45
C VAL A 181 -5.96 17.24 -16.84
N ASN A 182 -5.09 17.25 -15.84
CA ASN A 182 -4.54 18.45 -15.20
C ASN A 182 -3.13 18.82 -15.70
N PHE A 183 -2.54 18.07 -16.63
CA PHE A 183 -1.17 18.29 -17.09
C PHE A 183 -0.90 19.76 -17.46
N ALA A 184 -1.71 20.35 -18.35
CA ALA A 184 -1.54 21.73 -18.79
C ALA A 184 -1.69 22.74 -17.65
N ASN A 185 -2.62 22.52 -16.71
CA ASN A 185 -2.80 23.37 -15.53
C ASN A 185 -1.57 23.35 -14.63
N ILE A 186 -1.04 22.16 -14.35
CA ILE A 186 0.10 21.97 -13.47
C ILE A 186 1.36 22.57 -14.11
N GLN A 187 1.63 22.24 -15.38
CA GLN A 187 2.79 22.76 -16.09
C GLN A 187 2.79 24.30 -16.11
N ARG A 188 1.64 24.91 -16.43
CA ARG A 188 1.48 26.36 -16.47
C ARG A 188 1.64 27.03 -15.11
N THR A 189 1.04 26.47 -14.07
CA THR A 189 1.03 27.10 -12.73
C THR A 189 2.34 26.90 -11.97
N THR A 190 3.01 25.77 -12.17
CA THR A 190 4.31 25.47 -11.56
C THR A 190 5.50 25.95 -12.39
N ARG A 191 5.29 26.28 -13.67
CA ARG A 191 6.33 26.66 -14.64
C ARG A 191 7.43 25.59 -14.76
N ARG A 192 7.09 24.33 -14.51
CA ARG A 192 8.05 23.23 -14.60
C ARG A 192 8.50 22.99 -16.03
N LYS A 193 9.80 22.73 -16.18
CA LYS A 193 10.39 22.19 -17.40
C LYS A 193 10.43 20.68 -17.32
N LEU A 194 10.40 20.01 -18.46
CA LEU A 194 10.65 18.57 -18.51
C LEU A 194 12.12 18.25 -18.15
N PRO A 195 12.40 17.14 -17.44
CA PRO A 195 11.39 16.22 -16.91
C PRO A 195 10.79 16.73 -15.60
N PHE A 196 9.51 16.43 -15.37
CA PHE A 196 8.87 16.60 -14.06
C PHE A 196 7.78 15.58 -13.85
N GLY A 197 7.53 15.24 -12.59
CA GLY A 197 6.48 14.31 -12.19
C GLY A 197 5.35 14.98 -11.41
N VAL A 198 4.18 14.37 -11.47
CA VAL A 198 3.03 14.72 -10.65
C VAL A 198 2.64 13.51 -9.83
N CYS A 199 2.62 13.67 -8.53
CA CYS A 199 2.37 12.60 -7.57
C CYS A 199 1.03 12.78 -6.87
N GLN A 200 0.28 11.71 -6.71
CA GLN A 200 -1.01 11.71 -6.04
C GLN A 200 -1.16 10.50 -5.13
N VAL A 201 -1.71 10.73 -3.95
CA VAL A 201 -2.23 9.70 -3.06
C VAL A 201 -3.74 9.83 -3.03
N GLY A 202 -4.47 8.79 -3.38
CA GLY A 202 -5.93 8.89 -3.43
C GLY A 202 -6.64 7.55 -3.52
N LYS A 203 -7.92 7.56 -3.15
CA LYS A 203 -8.81 6.41 -3.27
C LYS A 203 -9.11 6.09 -4.73
N ALA A 204 -9.13 4.79 -5.03
CA ALA A 204 -9.59 4.21 -6.28
C ALA A 204 -10.53 3.03 -6.00
N PHE A 205 -11.35 2.67 -6.99
CA PHE A 205 -12.44 1.72 -6.81
C PHE A 205 -12.51 0.77 -8.00
N ARG A 206 -12.46 -0.53 -7.73
CA ARG A 206 -12.62 -1.57 -8.75
C ARG A 206 -13.61 -2.61 -8.26
N ASN A 207 -14.69 -2.84 -8.98
CA ASN A 207 -15.71 -3.81 -8.62
C ASN A 207 -15.21 -5.25 -8.87
N GLU A 208 -14.18 -5.63 -8.13
CA GLU A 208 -13.51 -6.94 -8.25
C GLU A 208 -14.52 -8.09 -8.11
N ILE A 209 -14.42 -9.09 -8.99
CA ILE A 209 -15.26 -10.29 -8.94
C ILE A 209 -14.86 -11.15 -7.73
N THR A 210 -13.56 -11.33 -7.53
CA THR A 210 -12.97 -12.16 -6.47
C THR A 210 -11.99 -11.36 -5.61
N PRO A 211 -12.48 -10.41 -4.77
CA PRO A 211 -11.62 -9.76 -3.80
C PRO A 211 -11.16 -10.77 -2.76
N GLY A 212 -9.97 -10.59 -2.19
CA GLY A 212 -9.46 -11.56 -1.22
C GLY A 212 -8.07 -11.24 -0.70
N ASN A 213 -7.54 -12.16 0.09
CA ASN A 213 -6.24 -12.06 0.70
C ASN A 213 -6.08 -10.78 1.53
N PHE A 214 -7.03 -10.56 2.47
CA PHE A 214 -7.03 -9.42 3.36
C PHE A 214 -7.03 -8.09 2.57
N THR A 215 -6.09 -7.17 2.82
CA THR A 215 -6.00 -5.89 2.12
C THR A 215 -5.23 -5.95 0.80
N PHE A 216 -4.86 -7.14 0.34
CA PHE A 216 -4.14 -7.32 -0.92
C PHE A 216 -5.02 -7.00 -2.15
N ARG A 217 -6.28 -7.47 -2.15
CA ARG A 217 -7.23 -7.21 -3.25
C ARG A 217 -8.60 -6.85 -2.69
N THR A 218 -8.90 -5.57 -2.69
CA THR A 218 -10.14 -4.98 -2.19
C THR A 218 -10.85 -4.20 -3.30
N ARG A 219 -12.13 -3.87 -3.10
CA ARG A 219 -12.90 -3.05 -4.06
C ARG A 219 -12.67 -1.57 -3.90
N GLU A 220 -12.30 -1.14 -2.70
CA GLU A 220 -11.91 0.22 -2.35
C GLU A 220 -10.49 0.18 -1.80
N PHE A 221 -9.57 0.92 -2.40
CA PHE A 221 -8.16 0.93 -2.03
C PHE A 221 -7.57 2.33 -2.25
N GLU A 222 -6.35 2.54 -1.78
CA GLU A 222 -5.62 3.79 -1.94
C GLU A 222 -4.39 3.56 -2.81
N GLN A 223 -4.22 4.38 -3.86
CA GLN A 223 -3.03 4.36 -4.71
C GLN A 223 -2.09 5.50 -4.33
N MET A 224 -0.81 5.25 -4.50
CA MET A 224 0.27 6.24 -4.51
C MET A 224 0.90 6.18 -5.89
N GLU A 225 0.66 7.20 -6.70
CA GLU A 225 0.94 7.19 -8.12
C GLU A 225 1.74 8.43 -8.52
N CYS A 226 2.76 8.25 -9.37
CA CYS A 226 3.52 9.33 -9.96
C CYS A 226 3.45 9.19 -11.48
N GLU A 227 3.01 10.25 -12.16
CA GLU A 227 3.12 10.37 -13.61
C GLU A 227 4.31 11.27 -13.93
N PHE A 228 5.38 10.68 -14.41
CA PHE A 228 6.63 11.36 -14.68
C PHE A 228 6.76 11.66 -16.17
N PHE A 229 6.65 12.94 -16.52
CA PHE A 229 6.67 13.44 -17.87
C PHE A 229 8.11 13.70 -18.33
N CYS A 230 8.49 13.14 -19.49
CA CYS A 230 9.82 13.28 -20.03
C CYS A 230 9.80 13.51 -21.57
N LYS A 231 10.95 13.92 -22.10
CA LYS A 231 11.12 14.09 -23.54
C LYS A 231 11.09 12.71 -24.23
N PRO A 232 10.33 12.55 -25.34
CA PRO A 232 10.39 11.33 -26.14
C PRO A 232 11.82 10.97 -26.52
N GLY A 233 12.17 9.68 -26.37
CA GLY A 233 13.53 9.17 -26.60
C GLY A 233 14.44 9.18 -25.36
N THR A 234 14.00 9.75 -24.23
CA THR A 234 14.68 9.65 -22.93
C THR A 234 13.94 8.73 -21.97
N ASP A 235 12.82 8.19 -22.38
CA ASP A 235 11.87 7.40 -21.62
C ASP A 235 12.51 6.14 -21.00
N LEU A 236 13.30 5.38 -21.75
CA LEU A 236 13.92 4.16 -21.24
C LEU A 236 14.97 4.43 -20.13
N ASP A 237 15.67 5.56 -20.21
CA ASP A 237 16.61 5.95 -19.14
C ASP A 237 15.84 6.30 -17.86
N TRP A 238 14.71 7.03 -17.99
CA TRP A 238 13.85 7.36 -16.87
C TRP A 238 13.11 6.14 -16.34
N PHE A 239 12.73 5.21 -17.18
CA PHE A 239 12.17 3.93 -16.77
C PHE A 239 13.15 3.14 -15.89
N ALA A 240 14.42 3.05 -16.31
CA ALA A 240 15.46 2.42 -15.51
C ALA A 240 15.70 3.15 -14.18
N TYR A 241 15.71 4.49 -14.20
CA TYR A 241 15.83 5.32 -12.99
C TYR A 241 14.72 5.02 -11.98
N TRP A 242 13.44 4.99 -12.41
CA TRP A 242 12.32 4.77 -11.52
C TRP A 242 12.26 3.34 -10.98
N LYS A 243 12.66 2.33 -11.75
CA LYS A 243 12.82 0.94 -11.25
C LYS A 243 13.76 0.89 -10.04
N ASP A 244 14.94 1.46 -10.17
CA ASP A 244 15.94 1.50 -9.10
C ASP A 244 15.47 2.35 -7.91
N TYR A 245 14.84 3.49 -8.17
CA TYR A 245 14.36 4.39 -7.11
C TYR A 245 13.26 3.75 -6.26
N CYS A 246 12.29 3.09 -6.89
CA CYS A 246 11.20 2.40 -6.21
C CYS A 246 11.68 1.22 -5.36
N GLU A 247 12.59 0.41 -5.90
CA GLU A 247 13.20 -0.70 -5.15
C GLU A 247 13.96 -0.19 -3.92
N LYS A 248 14.80 0.84 -4.09
CA LYS A 248 15.56 1.44 -2.98
C LYS A 248 14.67 2.01 -1.89
N TRP A 249 13.51 2.58 -2.25
CA TRP A 249 12.55 3.06 -1.26
C TRP A 249 12.03 1.92 -0.38
N LEU A 250 11.64 0.78 -0.96
CA LEU A 250 11.19 -0.40 -0.21
C LEU A 250 12.28 -0.92 0.73
N LEU A 251 13.50 -1.07 0.22
CA LEU A 251 14.65 -1.54 1.01
C LEU A 251 14.97 -0.60 2.17
N SER A 252 14.87 0.73 1.95
CA SER A 252 15.16 1.73 2.98
C SER A 252 14.16 1.72 4.14
N LEU A 253 12.98 1.14 3.94
CA LEU A 253 11.93 0.98 4.95
C LEU A 253 11.86 -0.42 5.56
N GLY A 254 12.88 -1.26 5.29
CA GLY A 254 13.08 -2.52 5.98
C GLY A 254 12.57 -3.77 5.27
N ILE A 255 12.10 -3.67 4.03
CA ILE A 255 11.84 -4.88 3.22
C ILE A 255 13.18 -5.56 2.90
N ASN A 256 13.26 -6.86 3.14
CA ASN A 256 14.44 -7.64 2.80
C ASN A 256 14.54 -7.85 1.29
N LYS A 257 15.74 -7.64 0.72
CA LYS A 257 16.01 -7.85 -0.71
C LYS A 257 15.64 -9.25 -1.20
N GLU A 258 15.81 -10.27 -0.37
CA GLU A 258 15.49 -11.66 -0.69
C GLU A 258 13.98 -11.88 -0.89
N ASN A 259 13.15 -11.02 -0.34
CA ASN A 259 11.68 -11.06 -0.46
C ASN A 259 11.16 -10.17 -1.59
N LEU A 260 12.05 -9.54 -2.39
CA LEU A 260 11.71 -8.73 -3.55
C LEU A 260 12.30 -9.32 -4.83
N ARG A 261 11.56 -9.21 -5.92
CA ARG A 261 12.09 -9.41 -7.26
C ARG A 261 11.52 -8.39 -8.25
N LEU A 262 12.29 -8.09 -9.28
CA LEU A 262 11.82 -7.31 -10.42
C LEU A 262 11.45 -8.29 -11.54
N ARG A 263 10.25 -8.15 -12.09
CA ARG A 263 9.76 -8.94 -13.22
C ARG A 263 9.41 -8.04 -14.39
N ASP A 264 10.21 -8.09 -15.42
CA ASP A 264 9.90 -7.38 -16.66
C ASP A 264 8.80 -8.16 -17.41
N HIS A 265 7.80 -7.44 -17.92
CA HIS A 265 6.74 -8.04 -18.72
C HIS A 265 7.23 -8.43 -20.11
N GLU A 266 6.83 -9.62 -20.57
CA GLU A 266 7.05 -10.04 -21.94
C GLU A 266 6.19 -9.20 -22.89
N PRO A 267 6.58 -9.05 -24.17
CA PRO A 267 5.84 -8.23 -25.15
C PRO A 267 4.35 -8.58 -25.26
N ALA A 268 3.97 -9.86 -25.04
CA ALA A 268 2.59 -10.32 -25.10
C ALA A 268 1.75 -9.90 -23.86
N GLU A 269 2.40 -9.64 -22.73
CA GLU A 269 1.76 -9.19 -21.48
C GLU A 269 1.55 -7.69 -21.41
N LEU A 270 2.25 -6.91 -22.27
CA LEU A 270 2.19 -5.45 -22.21
C LEU A 270 0.78 -4.93 -22.49
N ALA A 271 0.33 -4.01 -21.65
CA ALA A 271 -0.88 -3.25 -21.93
C ALA A 271 -0.72 -2.49 -23.26
N PHE A 272 -1.81 -2.31 -23.99
CA PHE A 272 -1.80 -1.66 -25.32
C PHE A 272 -1.23 -0.23 -25.34
N TYR A 273 -1.15 0.42 -24.18
CA TYR A 273 -0.58 1.75 -24.01
C TYR A 273 0.87 1.73 -23.54
N SER A 274 1.42 0.58 -23.21
CA SER A 274 2.74 0.47 -22.59
C SER A 274 3.79 -0.04 -23.58
N ARG A 275 4.96 0.63 -23.57
CA ARG A 275 6.16 0.20 -24.30
C ARG A 275 7.01 -0.78 -23.50
N ALA A 276 7.03 -0.61 -22.18
CA ALA A 276 7.73 -1.46 -21.23
C ALA A 276 7.02 -1.41 -19.88
N THR A 277 6.98 -2.52 -19.17
CA THR A 277 6.44 -2.61 -17.81
C THR A 277 7.32 -3.54 -16.97
N THR A 278 7.58 -3.14 -15.75
CA THR A 278 8.24 -3.97 -14.74
C THR A 278 7.41 -3.96 -13.47
N ASP A 279 7.14 -5.13 -12.92
CA ASP A 279 6.59 -5.25 -11.58
C ASP A 279 7.71 -5.44 -10.55
N ILE A 280 7.60 -4.77 -9.41
CA ILE A 280 8.31 -5.16 -8.21
C ILE A 280 7.35 -6.05 -7.42
N GLU A 281 7.73 -7.30 -7.26
CA GLU A 281 6.93 -8.31 -6.58
C GLU A 281 7.53 -8.62 -5.20
N TYR A 282 6.64 -8.95 -4.25
CA TYR A 282 7.00 -9.32 -2.89
C TYR A 282 6.53 -10.74 -2.58
N ALA A 283 7.34 -11.49 -1.86
CA ALA A 283 7.02 -12.84 -1.38
C ALA A 283 6.06 -12.76 -0.18
N PHE A 284 4.75 -12.69 -0.46
CA PHE A 284 3.73 -12.69 0.58
C PHE A 284 3.54 -14.08 1.21
N PRO A 285 3.09 -14.18 2.47
CA PRO A 285 2.83 -15.47 3.12
C PRO A 285 1.73 -16.33 2.47
N PHE A 286 0.95 -15.81 1.53
CA PHE A 286 -0.18 -16.48 0.89
C PHE A 286 -0.01 -16.67 -0.62
N THR A 287 1.07 -16.18 -1.17
CA THR A 287 1.45 -16.37 -2.58
C THR A 287 2.96 -16.27 -2.73
N ASP A 288 3.55 -17.05 -3.62
CA ASP A 288 4.99 -17.05 -3.84
C ASP A 288 5.50 -15.65 -4.20
N TRP A 289 4.81 -14.99 -5.14
CA TRP A 289 5.10 -13.62 -5.55
C TRP A 289 3.81 -12.87 -5.83
N GLY A 290 3.67 -11.72 -5.22
CA GLY A 290 2.56 -10.79 -5.43
C GLY A 290 3.05 -9.44 -5.88
N GLU A 291 2.44 -8.90 -6.93
CA GLU A 291 2.72 -7.56 -7.42
C GLU A 291 2.54 -6.53 -6.31
N LEU A 292 3.57 -5.75 -6.10
CA LEU A 292 3.61 -4.67 -5.11
C LEU A 292 3.62 -3.30 -5.78
N TRP A 293 4.39 -3.15 -6.84
CA TRP A 293 4.60 -1.91 -7.57
C TRP A 293 4.68 -2.17 -9.07
N GLY A 294 3.89 -1.49 -9.87
CA GLY A 294 4.00 -1.46 -11.32
C GLY A 294 4.77 -0.21 -11.76
N ILE A 295 5.76 -0.37 -12.62
CA ILE A 295 6.44 0.72 -13.30
C ILE A 295 6.22 0.54 -14.79
N ALA A 296 5.55 1.50 -15.46
CA ALA A 296 5.20 1.43 -16.87
C ALA A 296 5.75 2.63 -17.64
N ASP A 297 6.27 2.37 -18.84
CA ASP A 297 6.47 3.38 -19.87
C ASP A 297 5.19 3.46 -20.70
N ARG A 298 4.36 4.47 -20.45
CA ARG A 298 3.06 4.71 -21.10
C ARG A 298 3.16 5.48 -22.41
N THR A 299 4.35 5.85 -22.82
CA THR A 299 4.59 6.71 -23.98
C THR A 299 3.78 8.02 -23.90
N ASN A 300 3.26 8.54 -24.99
CA ASN A 300 2.35 9.68 -25.03
C ASN A 300 0.87 9.30 -25.12
N TYR A 301 0.54 8.04 -24.82
CA TYR A 301 -0.79 7.49 -25.08
C TYR A 301 -1.90 8.31 -24.41
N ASP A 302 -1.84 8.49 -23.09
CA ASP A 302 -2.92 9.14 -22.34
C ASP A 302 -3.11 10.59 -22.71
N LEU A 303 -2.02 11.38 -22.75
CA LEU A 303 -2.08 12.79 -23.17
C LEU A 303 -2.58 12.93 -24.60
N GLY A 304 -2.14 12.06 -25.51
CA GLY A 304 -2.59 12.02 -26.91
C GLY A 304 -4.09 11.75 -27.02
N ARG A 305 -4.60 10.77 -26.29
CA ARG A 305 -6.04 10.45 -26.26
C ARG A 305 -6.89 11.60 -25.71
N HIS A 306 -6.45 12.22 -24.61
CA HIS A 306 -7.15 13.38 -24.06
C HIS A 306 -7.09 14.60 -24.96
N GLN A 307 -5.98 14.86 -25.62
CA GLN A 307 -5.83 15.93 -26.62
C GLN A 307 -6.80 15.73 -27.77
N GLU A 308 -6.83 14.53 -28.35
CA GLU A 308 -7.72 14.19 -29.48
C GLU A 308 -9.19 14.35 -29.09
N ALA A 309 -9.61 13.78 -27.96
CA ALA A 309 -11.01 13.78 -27.53
C ALA A 309 -11.51 15.17 -27.09
N SER A 310 -10.66 15.97 -26.48
CA SER A 310 -11.03 17.29 -25.95
C SER A 310 -10.82 18.43 -26.94
N GLY A 311 -10.00 18.24 -27.96
CA GLY A 311 -9.52 19.31 -28.86
C GLY A 311 -8.64 20.36 -28.16
N LYS A 312 -8.12 20.05 -26.95
CA LYS A 312 -7.23 20.95 -26.21
C LYS A 312 -5.80 20.45 -26.31
N SER A 313 -4.85 21.34 -26.65
CA SER A 313 -3.44 20.96 -26.71
C SER A 313 -2.91 20.55 -25.32
N LEU A 314 -2.27 19.40 -25.26
CA LEU A 314 -1.48 18.90 -24.15
C LEU A 314 0.00 18.75 -24.54
N GLU A 315 0.42 19.46 -25.59
CA GLU A 315 1.82 19.54 -26.00
C GLU A 315 2.63 20.37 -25.00
N TYR A 316 3.87 19.99 -24.83
CA TYR A 316 4.89 20.77 -24.14
C TYR A 316 5.69 21.56 -25.16
N PHE A 317 5.87 22.85 -24.90
CA PHE A 317 6.82 23.68 -25.66
C PHE A 317 8.19 23.59 -25.00
N ASP A 318 9.17 23.07 -25.73
CA ASP A 318 10.56 22.99 -25.30
C ASP A 318 11.31 24.28 -25.72
N PRO A 319 11.63 25.18 -24.76
CA PRO A 319 12.29 26.43 -25.08
C PRO A 319 13.77 26.24 -25.53
N GLU A 320 14.35 25.07 -25.26
CA GLU A 320 15.75 24.80 -25.62
C GLU A 320 15.90 24.39 -27.10
N THR A 321 14.90 23.63 -27.59
CA THR A 321 14.90 23.15 -29.00
C THR A 321 13.91 23.91 -29.87
N ASN A 322 13.03 24.74 -29.26
CA ASN A 322 11.94 25.45 -29.95
C ASN A 322 10.95 24.48 -30.63
N GLU A 323 10.75 23.32 -30.04
CA GLU A 323 9.85 22.26 -30.53
C GLU A 323 8.61 22.11 -29.66
N HIS A 324 7.52 21.64 -30.27
CA HIS A 324 6.32 21.21 -29.59
C HIS A 324 6.18 19.70 -29.70
N TYR A 325 5.93 19.02 -28.61
CA TYR A 325 5.67 17.59 -28.57
C TYR A 325 4.80 17.19 -27.38
N ILE A 326 4.09 16.08 -27.50
CA ILE A 326 3.41 15.45 -26.38
C ILE A 326 4.45 14.66 -25.58
N PRO A 327 4.64 14.93 -24.27
CA PRO A 327 5.60 14.20 -23.44
C PRO A 327 5.31 12.70 -23.37
N TYR A 328 6.37 11.91 -23.18
CA TYR A 328 6.24 10.53 -22.74
C TYR A 328 6.10 10.48 -21.24
N VAL A 329 5.52 9.39 -20.75
CA VAL A 329 5.18 9.23 -19.32
C VAL A 329 5.75 7.93 -18.78
N ILE A 330 6.47 8.03 -17.67
CA ILE A 330 6.82 6.88 -16.83
C ILE A 330 5.95 6.91 -15.60
N GLU A 331 5.25 5.81 -15.34
CA GLU A 331 4.30 5.66 -14.25
C GLU A 331 4.80 4.65 -13.23
N PRO A 332 5.40 5.05 -12.10
CA PRO A 332 5.48 4.24 -10.90
C PRO A 332 4.13 4.29 -10.14
N SER A 333 3.42 3.17 -10.09
CA SER A 333 2.11 3.04 -9.42
C SER A 333 2.15 1.98 -8.32
N LEU A 334 1.75 2.36 -7.10
CA LEU A 334 1.82 1.54 -5.90
C LEU A 334 0.47 1.55 -5.16
N GLY A 335 -0.03 0.37 -4.82
CA GLY A 335 -1.16 0.24 -3.90
C GLY A 335 -0.74 0.48 -2.45
N CYS A 336 -1.24 1.54 -1.81
CA CYS A 336 -0.91 1.87 -0.42
C CYS A 336 -1.29 0.74 0.55
N ASP A 337 -2.49 0.17 0.38
CA ASP A 337 -2.98 -0.92 1.22
C ASP A 337 -2.12 -2.18 1.06
N ARG A 338 -1.69 -2.46 -0.16
CA ARG A 338 -0.87 -3.63 -0.48
C ARG A 338 0.54 -3.51 0.07
N VAL A 339 1.19 -2.34 -0.06
CA VAL A 339 2.52 -2.13 0.52
C VAL A 339 2.47 -2.06 2.05
N ALA A 340 1.41 -1.51 2.62
CA ALA A 340 1.21 -1.55 4.07
C ALA A 340 1.12 -3.00 4.58
N LEU A 341 0.40 -3.87 3.86
CA LEU A 341 0.37 -5.30 4.16
C LEU A 341 1.76 -5.95 4.04
N ALA A 342 2.54 -5.61 3.00
CA ALA A 342 3.89 -6.12 2.84
C ALA A 342 4.81 -5.72 4.02
N PHE A 343 4.74 -4.48 4.48
CA PHE A 343 5.50 -4.04 5.66
C PHE A 343 5.07 -4.77 6.93
N LEU A 344 3.78 -5.06 7.12
CA LEU A 344 3.31 -5.86 8.27
C LEU A 344 3.80 -7.30 8.17
N CYS A 345 3.74 -7.91 6.99
CA CYS A 345 4.24 -9.26 6.77
C CYS A 345 5.75 -9.36 7.01
N GLU A 346 6.51 -8.38 6.52
CA GLU A 346 7.96 -8.34 6.72
C GLU A 346 8.32 -8.19 8.20
N ALA A 347 7.63 -7.27 8.89
CA ALA A 347 7.93 -6.90 10.27
C ALA A 347 7.50 -7.94 11.31
N TYR A 348 6.54 -8.80 11.01
CA TYR A 348 6.01 -9.80 11.95
C TYR A 348 7.06 -10.85 12.30
N ASP A 349 7.28 -11.08 13.59
CA ASP A 349 8.15 -12.14 14.10
C ASP A 349 7.62 -12.75 15.39
N GLU A 350 7.92 -14.03 15.61
CA GLU A 350 7.73 -14.78 16.85
C GLU A 350 9.11 -15.26 17.34
N GLU A 351 9.66 -14.55 18.31
CA GLU A 351 10.93 -14.86 18.91
C GLU A 351 10.78 -15.84 20.07
N HIS A 352 11.46 -16.98 19.99
CA HIS A 352 11.53 -17.96 21.06
C HIS A 352 12.62 -17.58 22.05
N LEU A 353 12.22 -17.20 23.25
CA LEU A 353 13.12 -16.78 24.32
C LEU A 353 13.11 -17.81 25.43
N THR A 354 14.25 -17.98 26.07
CA THR A 354 14.37 -18.82 27.26
C THR A 354 14.80 -17.94 28.44
N ASP A 355 14.00 -17.93 29.51
CA ASP A 355 14.33 -17.17 30.70
C ASP A 355 15.49 -17.80 31.49
N SER A 356 16.01 -17.07 32.48
CA SER A 356 17.12 -17.52 33.32
C SER A 356 16.83 -18.82 34.14
N LYS A 357 15.56 -19.25 34.16
CA LYS A 357 15.10 -20.48 34.83
C LYS A 357 14.83 -21.61 33.85
N GLY A 358 15.18 -21.42 32.54
CA GLY A 358 14.96 -22.41 31.49
C GLY A 358 13.52 -22.52 30.99
N LYS A 359 12.63 -21.57 31.34
CA LYS A 359 11.26 -21.54 30.84
C LYS A 359 11.23 -20.89 29.48
N GLU A 360 10.65 -21.59 28.51
CA GLU A 360 10.41 -21.05 27.18
C GLU A 360 9.25 -20.05 27.19
N ASP A 361 9.39 -18.98 26.44
CA ASP A 361 8.41 -17.93 26.20
C ASP A 361 8.48 -17.50 24.73
N VAL A 362 7.32 -17.10 24.16
CA VAL A 362 7.26 -16.58 22.79
C VAL A 362 6.97 -15.10 22.84
N ARG A 363 7.82 -14.33 22.20
CA ARG A 363 7.66 -12.88 22.04
C ARG A 363 7.17 -12.59 20.64
N THR A 364 5.91 -12.19 20.49
CA THR A 364 5.41 -11.63 19.24
C THR A 364 5.88 -10.19 19.11
N VAL A 365 6.46 -9.83 17.98
CA VAL A 365 7.00 -8.50 17.74
C VAL A 365 6.78 -8.07 16.29
N LEU A 366 6.51 -6.77 16.09
CA LEU A 366 6.55 -6.13 14.78
C LEU A 366 7.84 -5.30 14.66
N HIS A 367 8.80 -5.79 13.89
CA HIS A 367 10.05 -5.08 13.58
C HIS A 367 9.85 -4.00 12.51
N LEU A 368 8.83 -3.16 12.67
CA LEU A 368 8.58 -2.05 11.76
C LEU A 368 9.75 -1.08 11.76
N HIS A 369 10.10 -0.55 10.59
CA HIS A 369 11.00 0.60 10.53
C HIS A 369 10.46 1.70 11.46
N PRO A 370 11.28 2.32 12.32
CA PRO A 370 10.80 3.26 13.33
C PRO A 370 9.96 4.41 12.77
N PHE A 371 10.25 4.86 11.55
CA PHE A 371 9.44 5.86 10.85
C PHE A 371 8.01 5.37 10.59
N LEU A 372 7.82 4.10 10.30
CA LEU A 372 6.49 3.52 9.98
C LEU A 372 5.67 3.21 11.23
N ALA A 373 6.31 2.99 12.39
CA ALA A 373 5.63 2.61 13.62
C ALA A 373 4.50 3.60 13.99
N PRO A 374 3.31 3.11 14.40
CA PRO A 374 2.20 3.99 14.82
C PRO A 374 2.59 4.93 15.95
N PHE A 375 3.11 4.39 17.05
CA PHE A 375 3.74 5.18 18.10
C PHE A 375 5.25 5.20 17.94
N LYS A 376 5.87 6.37 18.20
CA LYS A 376 7.33 6.52 18.13
C LYS A 376 7.99 6.11 19.44
N CYS A 377 7.27 6.26 20.51
CA CYS A 377 7.65 5.76 21.84
C CYS A 377 6.41 5.55 22.71
N ALA A 378 6.60 4.81 23.80
CA ALA A 378 5.61 4.66 24.87
C ALA A 378 6.22 5.06 26.22
N VAL A 379 5.50 5.84 27.03
CA VAL A 379 5.91 6.23 28.37
C VAL A 379 5.22 5.35 29.40
N LEU A 380 6.03 4.64 30.19
CA LEU A 380 5.60 3.58 31.09
C LEU A 380 6.07 3.87 32.52
N PRO A 381 5.19 4.34 33.43
CA PRO A 381 5.58 4.54 34.83
C PRO A 381 5.77 3.19 35.52
N LEU A 382 6.90 2.95 36.19
CA LEU A 382 7.17 1.70 36.91
C LEU A 382 6.10 1.41 37.98
N SER A 383 5.55 2.46 38.58
CA SER A 383 4.46 2.44 39.56
C SER A 383 3.44 3.53 39.25
N LYS A 384 2.16 3.29 39.57
CA LYS A 384 1.11 4.31 39.44
C LYS A 384 1.42 5.63 40.17
N LYS A 385 2.25 5.58 41.22
CA LYS A 385 2.71 6.78 41.95
C LYS A 385 3.56 7.71 41.12
N LEU A 386 4.12 7.21 40.01
CA LEU A 386 4.94 7.96 39.06
C LEU A 386 4.13 8.48 37.88
N GLY A 387 2.82 8.26 37.88
CA GLY A 387 1.92 8.57 36.75
C GLY A 387 1.97 10.04 36.33
N ASP A 388 1.98 10.97 37.31
CA ASP A 388 2.01 12.41 37.02
C ASP A 388 3.29 12.80 36.26
N LYS A 389 4.45 12.30 36.70
CA LYS A 389 5.72 12.56 36.02
C LYS A 389 5.79 11.90 34.65
N ALA A 390 5.29 10.69 34.55
CA ALA A 390 5.22 9.99 33.26
C ALA A 390 4.29 10.70 32.28
N MET A 391 3.16 11.22 32.75
CA MET A 391 2.23 11.99 31.93
C MET A 391 2.80 13.34 31.51
N GLU A 392 3.57 14.02 32.36
CA GLU A 392 4.32 15.24 32.01
C GLU A 392 5.27 14.97 30.84
N ILE A 393 6.08 13.89 30.94
CA ILE A 393 7.02 13.50 29.89
C ILE A 393 6.27 13.13 28.60
N ARG A 394 5.21 12.33 28.71
CA ARG A 394 4.37 11.96 27.58
C ARG A 394 3.81 13.19 26.86
N ASN A 395 3.27 14.15 27.60
CA ASN A 395 2.66 15.35 27.03
C ASN A 395 3.71 16.27 26.35
N GLU A 396 4.92 16.33 26.88
CA GLU A 396 5.99 17.08 26.23
C GLU A 396 6.42 16.42 24.91
N LEU A 397 6.63 15.10 24.91
CA LEU A 397 7.01 14.38 23.70
C LEU A 397 5.89 14.35 22.64
N ALA A 398 4.62 14.38 23.08
CA ALA A 398 3.46 14.35 22.19
C ALA A 398 3.29 15.61 21.34
N LYS A 399 4.01 16.68 21.62
CA LYS A 399 4.06 17.86 20.75
C LYS A 399 4.74 17.59 19.41
N ASP A 400 5.61 16.58 19.36
CA ASP A 400 6.41 16.25 18.18
C ASP A 400 6.16 14.84 17.64
N PHE A 401 5.68 13.91 18.50
CA PHE A 401 5.56 12.49 18.17
C PHE A 401 4.21 11.91 18.57
N MET A 402 3.79 10.83 17.93
CA MET A 402 2.75 9.96 18.46
C MET A 402 3.34 9.13 19.61
N VAL A 403 2.80 9.33 20.82
CA VAL A 403 3.31 8.74 22.06
C VAL A 403 2.19 7.99 22.78
N ASP A 404 2.43 6.72 23.09
CA ASP A 404 1.54 5.91 23.93
C ASP A 404 1.86 6.10 25.41
N TYR A 405 0.89 5.73 26.25
CA TYR A 405 1.01 5.69 27.72
C TYR A 405 0.32 4.45 28.25
N ASP A 406 1.01 3.66 29.07
CA ASP A 406 0.43 2.46 29.67
C ASP A 406 0.94 2.26 31.10
N ASP A 407 0.01 2.17 32.05
CA ASP A 407 0.27 1.90 33.47
C ASP A 407 -0.38 0.59 33.96
N ALA A 408 -0.94 -0.22 33.06
CA ALA A 408 -1.71 -1.40 33.38
C ALA A 408 -0.85 -2.67 33.47
N GLY A 409 -0.85 -3.34 34.61
CA GLY A 409 -0.14 -4.60 34.85
C GLY A 409 1.37 -4.40 35.10
N SER A 410 2.17 -5.48 34.97
CA SER A 410 3.62 -5.43 35.18
C SER A 410 4.33 -4.75 34.00
N ILE A 411 5.53 -4.22 34.25
CA ILE A 411 6.33 -3.56 33.22
C ILE A 411 6.64 -4.49 32.05
N ASP A 412 6.93 -5.77 32.32
CA ASP A 412 7.22 -6.77 31.27
C ASP A 412 6.04 -6.96 30.33
N LYS A 413 4.80 -7.02 30.89
CA LYS A 413 3.58 -7.13 30.07
C LYS A 413 3.35 -5.90 29.21
N ARG A 414 3.72 -4.71 29.71
CA ARG A 414 3.63 -3.46 28.94
C ARG A 414 4.67 -3.43 27.80
N TYR A 415 5.90 -3.85 28.07
CA TYR A 415 6.89 -4.02 27.00
C TYR A 415 6.41 -4.96 25.91
N ARG A 416 5.83 -6.12 26.28
CA ARG A 416 5.26 -7.08 25.31
C ARG A 416 4.17 -6.46 24.45
N ARG A 417 3.25 -5.68 25.05
CA ARG A 417 2.21 -4.99 24.27
C ARG A 417 2.78 -3.98 23.28
N GLN A 418 3.84 -3.28 23.64
CA GLN A 418 4.50 -2.32 22.77
C GLN A 418 5.30 -3.03 21.65
N ASP A 419 5.94 -4.15 21.96
CA ASP A 419 6.62 -4.99 20.99
C ASP A 419 5.66 -5.49 19.90
N GLU A 420 4.48 -5.98 20.30
CA GLU A 420 3.43 -6.50 19.40
C GLU A 420 2.88 -5.45 18.43
N ILE A 421 2.87 -4.18 18.79
CA ILE A 421 2.39 -3.08 17.95
C ILE A 421 3.52 -2.33 17.24
N GLY A 422 4.76 -2.76 17.45
CA GLY A 422 5.91 -2.23 16.74
C GLY A 422 6.46 -0.89 17.24
N THR A 423 6.13 -0.48 18.48
CA THR A 423 6.68 0.73 19.09
C THR A 423 8.19 0.60 19.28
N PRO A 424 9.04 1.45 18.66
CA PRO A 424 10.49 1.24 18.67
C PRO A 424 11.16 1.50 20.01
N LEU A 425 10.59 2.36 20.84
CA LEU A 425 11.19 2.78 22.11
C LEU A 425 10.17 2.76 23.24
N CYS A 426 10.54 2.17 24.38
CA CYS A 426 9.78 2.27 25.63
C CYS A 426 10.57 3.09 26.65
N ILE A 427 9.93 4.11 27.22
CA ILE A 427 10.51 5.05 28.17
C ILE A 427 9.94 4.74 29.55
N THR A 428 10.74 4.16 30.43
CA THR A 428 10.33 3.81 31.78
C THR A 428 10.72 4.90 32.75
N VAL A 429 9.71 5.40 33.50
CA VAL A 429 9.86 6.35 34.59
C VAL A 429 9.89 5.57 35.89
N ASP A 430 10.95 5.66 36.65
CA ASP A 430 11.19 4.97 37.92
C ASP A 430 11.33 5.91 39.11
N PHE A 431 11.52 5.35 40.32
CA PHE A 431 11.64 6.16 41.52
C PHE A 431 12.91 7.02 41.55
N GLN A 432 13.99 6.59 40.89
CA GLN A 432 15.22 7.38 40.78
C GLN A 432 15.02 8.62 39.89
N THR A 433 14.11 8.55 38.91
CA THR A 433 13.77 9.69 38.05
C THR A 433 13.27 10.89 38.86
N VAL A 434 12.40 10.65 39.85
CA VAL A 434 11.76 11.71 40.67
C VAL A 434 12.45 11.93 42.00
N GLY A 435 13.24 10.97 42.48
CA GLY A 435 13.79 10.95 43.82
C GLY A 435 12.77 10.64 44.88
N ASP A 436 13.25 10.34 46.08
CA ASP A 436 12.48 10.16 47.34
C ASP A 436 13.32 10.60 48.53
N ASP A 437 12.83 10.34 49.76
CA ASP A 437 13.52 10.73 50.99
C ASP A 437 14.92 10.09 51.16
N LYS A 438 15.29 9.12 50.32
CA LYS A 438 16.57 8.36 50.39
C LYS A 438 17.45 8.54 49.15
N VAL A 439 16.85 8.87 48.03
CA VAL A 439 17.57 8.96 46.73
C VAL A 439 17.22 10.31 46.10
N GLU A 440 18.25 11.08 45.76
CA GLU A 440 18.11 12.33 45.02
C GLU A 440 17.62 12.07 43.57
N ALA A 441 16.73 12.90 43.07
CA ALA A 441 16.23 12.82 41.70
C ALA A 441 17.37 13.00 40.70
N ASP A 442 17.52 12.06 39.75
CA ASP A 442 18.51 12.20 38.68
C ASP A 442 17.93 12.77 37.38
N ASN A 443 16.59 12.97 37.29
CA ASN A 443 15.90 13.41 36.11
C ASN A 443 16.23 12.60 34.85
N CYS A 444 16.58 11.34 35.02
CA CYS A 444 16.82 10.38 33.95
C CYS A 444 15.70 9.35 33.88
N VAL A 445 15.56 8.73 32.72
CA VAL A 445 14.63 7.63 32.46
C VAL A 445 15.38 6.47 31.82
N THR A 446 14.79 5.28 31.90
CA THR A 446 15.30 4.11 31.18
C THR A 446 14.61 3.99 29.84
N VAL A 447 15.37 4.00 28.75
CA VAL A 447 14.89 3.81 27.38
C VAL A 447 15.25 2.41 26.92
N ARG A 448 14.23 1.61 26.56
CA ARG A 448 14.38 0.27 26.04
C ARG A 448 14.16 0.28 24.52
N ASP A 449 15.10 -0.27 23.79
CA ASP A 449 14.97 -0.51 22.36
C ASP A 449 14.19 -1.81 22.11
N ARG A 450 13.20 -1.75 21.19
CA ARG A 450 12.34 -2.90 20.83
C ARG A 450 13.15 -4.05 20.25
N ASP A 451 14.08 -3.75 19.32
CA ASP A 451 14.73 -4.77 18.50
C ASP A 451 15.86 -5.48 19.25
N THR A 452 16.66 -4.75 20.01
CA THR A 452 17.78 -5.31 20.79
C THR A 452 17.38 -5.70 22.21
N MET A 453 16.26 -5.18 22.72
CA MET A 453 15.83 -5.23 24.13
C MET A 453 16.83 -4.57 25.10
N GLU A 454 17.86 -3.93 24.61
CA GLU A 454 18.82 -3.18 25.41
C GLU A 454 18.15 -1.99 26.10
N GLN A 455 18.62 -1.69 27.29
CA GLN A 455 18.12 -0.58 28.10
C GLN A 455 19.28 0.38 28.43
N ILE A 456 19.06 1.65 28.16
CA ILE A 456 19.99 2.72 28.49
C ILE A 456 19.31 3.70 29.43
N ARG A 457 20.08 4.28 30.38
CA ARG A 457 19.60 5.38 31.19
C ARG A 457 20.06 6.71 30.59
N MET A 458 19.15 7.66 30.46
CA MET A 458 19.45 8.94 29.83
C MET A 458 18.64 10.09 30.44
N PRO A 459 19.13 11.35 30.36
CA PRO A 459 18.41 12.51 30.82
C PRO A 459 17.10 12.74 30.03
N ILE A 460 16.05 13.15 30.72
CA ILE A 460 14.75 13.50 30.06
C ILE A 460 14.95 14.57 29.00
N SER A 461 15.86 15.53 29.22
CA SER A 461 16.16 16.62 28.28
C SER A 461 16.71 16.16 26.93
N GLU A 462 17.26 14.94 26.83
CA GLU A 462 17.85 14.37 25.61
C GLU A 462 16.86 13.49 24.82
N LEU A 463 15.72 13.11 25.42
CA LEU A 463 14.76 12.17 24.82
C LEU A 463 14.27 12.61 23.44
N LYS A 464 13.91 13.89 23.29
CA LYS A 464 13.37 14.39 22.03
C LYS A 464 14.36 14.21 20.88
N GLU A 465 15.61 14.56 21.08
CA GLU A 465 16.65 14.42 20.06
C GLU A 465 16.95 12.94 19.78
N TYR A 466 17.01 12.11 20.82
CA TYR A 466 17.24 10.68 20.69
C TYR A 466 16.15 10.00 19.87
N ILE A 467 14.87 10.27 20.21
CA ILE A 467 13.71 9.73 19.47
C ILE A 467 13.75 10.23 18.01
N ALA A 468 13.98 11.52 17.80
CA ALA A 468 14.02 12.09 16.44
C ALA A 468 15.06 11.40 15.54
N LYS A 469 16.26 11.12 16.09
CA LYS A 469 17.30 10.36 15.38
C LYS A 469 16.88 8.92 15.07
N LYS A 470 16.24 8.25 16.04
CA LYS A 470 15.81 6.86 15.89
C LYS A 470 14.73 6.69 14.84
N VAL A 471 13.80 7.65 14.74
CA VAL A 471 12.65 7.60 13.81
C VAL A 471 12.90 8.32 12.49
N ALA A 472 14.09 8.82 12.26
CA ALA A 472 14.45 9.51 11.01
C ALA A 472 14.37 8.57 9.79
N PHE A 473 14.02 9.16 8.63
CA PHE A 473 13.93 8.45 7.35
C PHE A 473 14.31 9.39 6.19
#